data_c3f2e088fcd0278f3392a81812d58243
#
_entry.id   c3f2e088fcd0278f3392a81812d58243
#
_cell.length_a   1.000
_cell.length_b   1.000
_cell.length_c   1.000
_cell.angle_alpha   90.00
_cell.angle_beta   90.00
_cell.angle_gamma   90.00
#
_symmetry.space_group_name_H-M   'P 1'
#
loop_
_entity.id
_entity.type
_entity.pdbx_description
1 polymer ?
#
loop_
_entity_poly.entity_id
_entity_poly.type
_entity_poly.pdbx_seq_one_letter_code
_entity_poly.pdbx_strand_id
1 'polypeptide(L)'
;DISVGGVPLEEKNIRPANWNMAGDGKFDQAQLDDDVDLMVGRVDFANMTAFGKTEKELLKQYLDKDHNYRIGLLTAPKRGLIDDNFGYFSGEAFASSGWRNLPTMVGRDSVKEIDWFTTLSVDPYLWAYGTGGGHDQGAGGVGNTNDFATKGSKAIFTMLFGSYFGDWNTTNNFLRAPLATEYGLSC
;
A
#
# COMPACT_ATOMS: atom_id res chain seq x y z
N ASP A 1 -22.94 -1.93 -7.89
CA ASP A 1 -22.83 -0.83 -8.87
C ASP A 1 -22.52 0.47 -8.15
N ILE A 2 -21.50 1.16 -8.63
CA ILE A 2 -21.17 2.51 -8.17
C ILE A 2 -21.93 3.48 -9.08
N SER A 3 -22.53 4.51 -8.51
CA SER A 3 -23.23 5.54 -9.29
C SER A 3 -22.87 6.93 -8.78
N VAL A 4 -22.88 7.88 -9.66
CA VAL A 4 -22.72 9.32 -9.38
C VAL A 4 -23.98 10.03 -9.82
N GLY A 5 -24.64 10.74 -8.90
CA GLY A 5 -25.91 11.43 -9.21
C GLY A 5 -27.02 10.49 -9.66
N GLY A 6 -27.03 9.22 -9.22
CA GLY A 6 -28.04 8.23 -9.60
C GLY A 6 -27.83 7.57 -10.98
N VAL A 7 -26.77 7.93 -11.69
CA VAL A 7 -26.39 7.30 -12.97
C VAL A 7 -25.25 6.32 -12.71
N PRO A 8 -25.31 5.06 -13.18
CA PRO A 8 -24.19 4.14 -13.09
C PRO A 8 -22.91 4.78 -13.65
N LEU A 9 -21.81 4.66 -12.94
CA LEU A 9 -20.53 5.29 -13.31
C LEU A 9 -20.06 4.85 -14.71
N GLU A 10 -20.25 3.59 -15.05
CA GLU A 10 -19.90 3.02 -16.34
C GLU A 10 -20.70 3.60 -17.53
N GLU A 11 -21.86 4.19 -17.26
CA GLU A 11 -22.68 4.85 -18.30
C GLU A 11 -22.36 6.33 -18.46
N LYS A 12 -21.60 6.90 -17.54
CA LYS A 12 -21.23 8.31 -17.51
C LYS A 12 -19.89 8.54 -18.19
N ASN A 13 -19.84 8.32 -19.49
CA ASN A 13 -18.63 8.51 -20.28
C ASN A 13 -18.70 9.82 -21.07
N ILE A 14 -17.95 10.82 -20.66
CA ILE A 14 -17.98 12.17 -21.21
C ILE A 14 -16.77 12.55 -22.06
N ARG A 15 -15.75 11.71 -22.12
CA ARG A 15 -14.55 11.99 -22.92
C ARG A 15 -14.15 10.78 -23.76
N PRO A 16 -13.79 10.99 -25.05
CA PRO A 16 -13.32 9.90 -25.90
C PRO A 16 -12.09 9.16 -25.34
N ALA A 17 -11.19 9.88 -24.64
CA ALA A 17 -10.01 9.29 -23.99
C ALA A 17 -10.35 8.48 -22.73
N ASN A 18 -11.55 8.66 -22.20
CA ASN A 18 -12.06 7.94 -21.03
C ASN A 18 -13.27 7.08 -21.41
N TRP A 19 -13.23 6.55 -22.62
CA TRP A 19 -14.33 5.80 -23.17
C TRP A 19 -14.57 4.49 -22.39
N ASN A 20 -15.82 4.26 -22.10
CA ASN A 20 -16.30 3.05 -21.46
C ASN A 20 -17.45 2.46 -22.27
N MET A 21 -17.55 1.17 -22.39
CA MET A 21 -18.68 0.50 -23.02
C MET A 21 -19.74 0.20 -21.95
N ALA A 22 -20.76 1.03 -21.89
CA ALA A 22 -21.85 0.86 -20.94
C ALA A 22 -22.51 -0.52 -21.06
N GLY A 23 -22.75 -1.18 -19.92
CA GLY A 23 -23.43 -2.46 -19.83
C GLY A 23 -22.56 -3.70 -20.05
N ASP A 24 -21.24 -3.58 -20.22
CA ASP A 24 -20.33 -4.74 -20.33
C ASP A 24 -19.89 -5.31 -18.97
N GLY A 25 -20.31 -4.66 -17.87
CA GLY A 25 -20.01 -5.08 -16.50
C GLY A 25 -18.61 -4.71 -16.00
N LYS A 26 -17.88 -3.86 -16.73
CA LYS A 26 -16.55 -3.39 -16.34
C LYS A 26 -16.57 -1.92 -15.99
N PHE A 27 -15.70 -1.53 -15.06
CA PHE A 27 -15.41 -0.14 -14.71
C PHE A 27 -14.04 0.24 -15.26
N ASP A 28 -14.00 0.54 -16.55
CA ASP A 28 -12.75 0.87 -17.24
C ASP A 28 -12.59 2.37 -17.50
N GLN A 29 -13.39 3.20 -16.83
CA GLN A 29 -13.21 4.64 -16.83
C GLN A 29 -11.91 5.04 -16.12
N ALA A 30 -11.08 5.81 -16.80
CA ALA A 30 -9.83 6.31 -16.26
C ALA A 30 -9.98 7.66 -15.52
N GLN A 31 -11.13 8.31 -15.61
CA GLN A 31 -11.37 9.62 -15.02
C GLN A 31 -12.78 9.71 -14.44
N LEU A 32 -12.87 10.15 -13.18
CA LEU A 32 -14.14 10.48 -12.53
C LEU A 32 -14.56 11.91 -12.88
N ASP A 33 -15.86 12.17 -12.90
CA ASP A 33 -16.42 13.45 -13.28
C ASP A 33 -16.52 14.45 -12.14
N ASP A 34 -16.43 13.97 -10.92
CA ASP A 34 -16.72 14.73 -9.71
C ASP A 34 -15.71 14.43 -8.60
N ASP A 35 -15.74 15.21 -7.55
CA ASP A 35 -14.92 14.99 -6.35
C ASP A 35 -15.29 13.68 -5.65
N VAL A 36 -14.35 13.14 -4.91
CA VAL A 36 -14.53 11.88 -4.18
C VAL A 36 -15.39 12.10 -2.94
N ASP A 37 -16.60 11.57 -2.93
CA ASP A 37 -17.52 11.66 -1.78
C ASP A 37 -17.11 10.75 -0.62
N LEU A 38 -16.48 9.61 -0.93
CA LEU A 38 -16.07 8.60 0.04
C LEU A 38 -14.65 8.12 -0.24
N MET A 39 -13.81 8.15 0.78
CA MET A 39 -12.54 7.43 0.77
C MET A 39 -12.76 5.99 1.27
N VAL A 40 -12.49 5.01 0.42
CA VAL A 40 -12.68 3.60 0.71
C VAL A 40 -11.32 2.91 0.87
N GLY A 41 -11.12 2.28 2.03
CA GLY A 41 -10.00 1.37 2.27
C GLY A 41 -10.47 -0.09 2.19
N ARG A 42 -9.59 -0.98 1.73
CA ARG A 42 -9.84 -2.41 1.69
C ARG A 42 -8.83 -3.18 2.53
N VAL A 43 -9.32 -4.06 3.37
CA VAL A 43 -8.51 -5.04 4.11
C VAL A 43 -8.97 -6.44 3.69
N ASP A 44 -8.03 -7.23 3.19
CA ASP A 44 -8.31 -8.56 2.67
C ASP A 44 -7.11 -9.48 2.95
N PHE A 45 -7.35 -10.61 3.58
CA PHE A 45 -6.33 -11.60 3.95
C PHE A 45 -6.56 -12.97 3.32
N ALA A 46 -7.44 -13.06 2.31
CA ALA A 46 -7.66 -14.31 1.59
C ALA A 46 -6.34 -14.82 0.98
N ASN A 47 -6.06 -16.09 1.17
CA ASN A 47 -4.87 -16.74 0.61
C ASN A 47 -3.51 -16.11 1.00
N MET A 48 -3.40 -15.47 2.17
CA MET A 48 -2.12 -14.98 2.73
C MET A 48 -1.40 -16.10 3.51
N THR A 49 -1.15 -17.21 2.83
CA THR A 49 -0.65 -18.47 3.44
C THR A 49 0.77 -18.37 3.99
N ALA A 50 1.59 -17.42 3.50
CA ALA A 50 2.94 -17.18 3.99
C ALA A 50 3.00 -16.85 5.49
N PHE A 51 1.92 -16.28 6.05
CA PHE A 51 1.88 -15.89 7.46
C PHE A 51 1.53 -17.03 8.43
N GLY A 52 1.20 -18.21 7.93
CA GLY A 52 0.87 -19.37 8.78
C GLY A 52 -0.36 -19.18 9.67
N LYS A 53 -1.20 -18.20 9.37
CA LYS A 53 -2.43 -17.84 10.08
C LYS A 53 -3.62 -17.92 9.13
N THR A 54 -4.79 -18.20 9.68
CA THR A 54 -6.04 -18.12 8.94
C THR A 54 -6.42 -16.68 8.63
N GLU A 55 -7.23 -16.45 7.61
CA GLU A 55 -7.78 -15.13 7.26
C GLU A 55 -8.45 -14.45 8.48
N LYS A 56 -9.23 -15.22 9.27
CA LYS A 56 -9.88 -14.71 10.46
C LYS A 56 -8.89 -14.25 11.53
N GLU A 57 -7.79 -14.97 11.73
CA GLU A 57 -6.75 -14.61 12.69
C GLU A 57 -6.00 -13.35 12.24
N LEU A 58 -5.68 -13.22 10.94
CA LEU A 58 -5.07 -12.03 10.37
C LEU A 58 -6.00 -10.81 10.46
N LEU A 59 -7.29 -11.00 10.18
CA LEU A 59 -8.28 -9.92 10.32
C LEU A 59 -8.41 -9.46 11.78
N LYS A 60 -8.48 -10.42 12.72
CA LYS A 60 -8.50 -10.07 14.14
C LYS A 60 -7.25 -9.30 14.56
N GLN A 61 -6.06 -9.76 14.14
CA GLN A 61 -4.79 -9.08 14.41
C GLN A 61 -4.80 -7.66 13.85
N TYR A 62 -5.34 -7.47 12.64
CA TYR A 62 -5.46 -6.16 12.01
C TYR A 62 -6.36 -5.21 12.83
N LEU A 63 -7.53 -5.68 13.22
CA LEU A 63 -8.48 -4.88 14.02
C LEU A 63 -7.91 -4.53 15.40
N ASP A 64 -7.23 -5.47 16.05
CA ASP A 64 -6.59 -5.25 17.36
C ASP A 64 -5.49 -4.17 17.25
N LYS A 65 -4.63 -4.22 16.23
CA LYS A 65 -3.57 -3.22 16.07
C LYS A 65 -4.10 -1.85 15.61
N ASP A 66 -5.15 -1.80 14.77
CA ASP A 66 -5.82 -0.54 14.42
C ASP A 66 -6.41 0.13 15.68
N HIS A 67 -7.10 -0.66 16.51
CA HIS A 67 -7.60 -0.19 17.79
C HIS A 67 -6.45 0.33 18.68
N ASN A 68 -5.38 -0.45 18.83
CA ASN A 68 -4.23 -0.08 19.65
C ASN A 68 -3.55 1.20 19.15
N TYR A 69 -3.46 1.39 17.84
CA TYR A 69 -2.94 2.64 17.27
C TYR A 69 -3.85 3.84 17.59
N ARG A 70 -5.15 3.68 17.44
CA ARG A 70 -6.14 4.74 17.72
C ARG A 70 -6.17 5.19 19.17
N ILE A 71 -5.93 4.28 20.11
CA ILE A 71 -5.88 4.61 21.54
C ILE A 71 -4.45 4.90 22.07
N GLY A 72 -3.46 4.93 21.17
CA GLY A 72 -2.07 5.30 21.50
C GLY A 72 -1.24 4.20 22.16
N LEU A 73 -1.68 2.94 22.16
CA LEU A 73 -0.89 1.80 22.66
C LEU A 73 0.12 1.30 21.62
N LEU A 74 -0.20 1.37 20.34
CA LEU A 74 0.74 1.13 19.25
C LEU A 74 1.22 2.48 18.72
N THR A 75 2.51 2.74 18.79
CA THR A 75 3.09 4.01 18.33
C THR A 75 4.37 3.78 17.54
N ALA A 76 4.74 4.77 16.74
CA ALA A 76 6.04 4.82 16.09
C ALA A 76 6.58 6.25 16.08
N PRO A 77 7.90 6.45 16.11
CA PRO A 77 8.49 7.78 15.93
C PRO A 77 8.04 8.41 14.60
N LYS A 78 7.84 9.72 14.61
CA LYS A 78 7.51 10.50 13.42
C LYS A 78 8.71 10.60 12.49
N ARG A 79 9.01 9.54 11.78
CA ARG A 79 10.08 9.45 10.79
C ARG A 79 9.63 8.67 9.57
N GLY A 80 10.27 8.93 8.44
CA GLY A 80 10.01 8.30 7.16
C GLY A 80 11.22 7.52 6.66
N LEU A 81 10.95 6.37 6.08
CA LEU A 81 11.93 5.56 5.35
C LEU A 81 11.59 5.59 3.87
N ILE A 82 12.58 5.75 3.02
CA ILE A 82 12.50 5.54 1.58
C ILE A 82 13.49 4.44 1.22
N ASP A 83 13.04 3.44 0.48
CA ASP A 83 13.86 2.38 -0.09
C ASP A 83 13.66 2.37 -1.60
N ASP A 84 14.55 3.08 -2.31
CA ASP A 84 14.49 3.26 -3.75
C ASP A 84 15.38 2.25 -4.48
N ASN A 85 14.74 1.29 -5.15
CA ASN A 85 15.42 0.26 -5.92
C ASN A 85 15.18 0.39 -7.43
N PHE A 86 14.75 1.56 -7.88
CA PHE A 86 14.76 1.96 -9.28
C PHE A 86 15.99 2.80 -9.67
N GLY A 87 17.12 2.55 -9.05
CA GLY A 87 18.37 3.27 -9.30
C GLY A 87 18.77 3.36 -10.77
N TYR A 88 18.27 2.48 -11.63
CA TYR A 88 18.38 2.58 -13.08
C TYR A 88 17.77 3.89 -13.63
N PHE A 89 16.73 4.38 -13.00
CA PHE A 89 16.03 5.62 -13.34
C PHE A 89 16.49 6.80 -12.50
N SER A 90 17.62 6.74 -11.90
CA SER A 90 18.28 7.72 -11.03
C SER A 90 17.65 9.11 -11.00
N GLY A 91 17.09 9.49 -9.86
CA GLY A 91 16.40 10.78 -9.68
C GLY A 91 14.98 10.83 -10.25
N GLU A 92 14.46 9.72 -10.72
CA GLU A 92 13.16 9.63 -11.36
C GLU A 92 11.97 9.70 -10.43
N ALA A 93 10.80 9.79 -11.07
CA ALA A 93 9.53 10.04 -10.44
C ALA A 93 9.13 9.00 -9.36
N PHE A 94 9.65 7.79 -9.40
CA PHE A 94 9.21 6.72 -8.49
C PHE A 94 9.52 7.03 -7.03
N ALA A 95 10.74 7.41 -6.68
CA ALA A 95 11.08 7.84 -5.32
C ALA A 95 10.73 9.30 -5.04
N SER A 96 10.60 10.14 -6.06
CA SER A 96 10.35 11.58 -5.91
C SER A 96 9.04 11.87 -5.17
N SER A 97 8.02 11.01 -5.31
CA SER A 97 6.78 11.12 -4.57
C SER A 97 7.01 10.99 -3.06
N GLY A 98 7.79 10.00 -2.63
CA GLY A 98 8.20 9.84 -1.23
C GLY A 98 8.98 11.06 -0.73
N TRP A 99 9.99 11.50 -1.48
CA TRP A 99 10.84 12.66 -1.13
C TRP A 99 10.10 14.00 -1.08
N ARG A 100 9.01 14.14 -1.81
CA ARG A 100 8.18 15.35 -1.76
C ARG A 100 7.19 15.33 -0.59
N ASN A 101 6.64 14.18 -0.28
CA ASN A 101 5.53 14.06 0.67
C ASN A 101 6.00 13.74 2.10
N LEU A 102 6.87 12.76 2.30
CA LEU A 102 7.28 12.37 3.66
C LEU A 102 7.96 13.49 4.44
N PRO A 103 8.88 14.32 3.85
CA PRO A 103 9.46 15.46 4.55
C PRO A 103 8.46 16.49 5.05
N THR A 104 7.34 16.69 4.33
CA THR A 104 6.29 17.62 4.78
C THR A 104 5.49 17.06 5.96
N MET A 105 5.41 15.74 6.09
CA MET A 105 4.65 15.07 7.14
C MET A 105 5.45 14.87 8.43
N VAL A 106 6.73 14.52 8.31
CA VAL A 106 7.55 14.12 9.46
C VAL A 106 8.77 15.02 9.71
N GLY A 107 9.03 15.97 8.82
CA GLY A 107 10.23 16.81 8.83
C GLY A 107 11.36 16.22 7.98
N ARG A 108 12.11 17.10 7.30
CA ARG A 108 13.16 16.70 6.33
C ARG A 108 14.24 15.81 6.95
N ASP A 109 14.71 16.19 8.13
CA ASP A 109 15.81 15.49 8.80
C ASP A 109 15.39 14.14 9.38
N SER A 110 14.06 13.87 9.39
CA SER A 110 13.47 12.63 9.85
C SER A 110 13.19 11.62 8.74
N VAL A 111 13.54 11.95 7.48
CA VAL A 111 13.41 11.04 6.32
C VAL A 111 14.77 10.55 5.91
N LYS A 112 14.90 9.25 5.70
CA LYS A 112 16.14 8.60 5.26
C LYS A 112 15.89 7.61 4.14
N GLU A 113 16.84 7.53 3.21
CA GLU A 113 16.93 6.46 2.23
C GLU A 113 17.77 5.34 2.81
N ILE A 114 17.15 4.21 3.11
CA ILE A 114 17.76 3.06 3.75
C ILE A 114 16.98 1.79 3.43
N ASP A 115 17.63 0.63 3.47
CA ASP A 115 17.05 -0.68 3.20
C ASP A 115 15.88 -1.01 4.12
N TRP A 116 14.81 -1.54 3.52
CA TRP A 116 13.54 -1.84 4.17
C TRP A 116 13.67 -2.82 5.33
N PHE A 117 14.11 -4.04 5.05
CA PHE A 117 14.04 -5.11 6.05
C PHE A 117 15.16 -5.07 7.07
N THR A 118 16.36 -4.63 6.72
CA THR A 118 17.44 -4.44 7.72
C THR A 118 17.05 -3.38 8.74
N THR A 119 16.23 -2.43 8.38
CA THR A 119 15.78 -1.34 9.25
C THR A 119 14.47 -1.69 9.95
N LEU A 120 13.41 -1.99 9.20
CA LEU A 120 12.07 -2.12 9.76
C LEU A 120 11.82 -3.42 10.53
N SER A 121 12.71 -4.40 10.43
CA SER A 121 12.66 -5.58 11.31
C SER A 121 12.96 -5.22 12.77
N VAL A 122 13.73 -4.15 13.00
CA VAL A 122 14.19 -3.75 14.35
C VAL A 122 13.66 -2.41 14.80
N ASP A 123 13.59 -1.42 13.90
CA ASP A 123 13.25 -0.04 14.20
C ASP A 123 11.85 0.36 13.70
N PRO A 124 10.96 0.93 14.55
CA PRO A 124 9.67 1.40 14.13
C PRO A 124 9.74 2.75 13.39
N TYR A 125 8.94 2.87 12.33
CA TYR A 125 8.75 4.09 11.54
C TYR A 125 7.27 4.41 11.37
N LEU A 126 6.93 5.71 11.33
CA LEU A 126 5.56 6.12 11.06
C LEU A 126 5.19 5.84 9.60
N TRP A 127 6.10 6.19 8.67
CA TRP A 127 5.91 5.97 7.23
C TRP A 127 7.09 5.23 6.61
N ALA A 128 6.80 4.36 5.67
CA ALA A 128 7.79 3.72 4.82
C ALA A 128 7.29 3.68 3.37
N TYR A 129 8.17 4.03 2.44
CA TYR A 129 7.93 4.01 1.00
C TYR A 129 8.99 3.15 0.31
N GLY A 130 8.58 2.05 -0.28
CA GLY A 130 9.46 1.11 -0.99
C GLY A 130 9.15 1.05 -2.48
N THR A 131 10.17 1.17 -3.32
CA THR A 131 10.03 1.12 -4.78
C THR A 131 11.00 0.15 -5.41
N GLY A 132 10.55 -0.64 -6.39
CA GLY A 132 11.40 -1.58 -7.10
C GLY A 132 10.66 -2.32 -8.21
N GLY A 133 11.40 -3.01 -9.06
CA GLY A 133 10.82 -3.85 -10.12
C GLY A 133 9.91 -4.91 -9.50
N GLY A 134 8.59 -4.80 -9.77
CA GLY A 134 7.57 -5.57 -9.06
C GLY A 134 7.15 -6.84 -9.76
N HIS A 135 6.64 -7.76 -8.96
CA HIS A 135 5.78 -8.88 -9.33
C HIS A 135 4.74 -9.08 -8.21
N ASP A 136 3.76 -9.93 -8.41
CA ASP A 136 2.62 -10.11 -7.50
C ASP A 136 2.98 -10.39 -6.03
N GLN A 137 4.15 -10.97 -5.75
CA GLN A 137 4.61 -11.33 -4.41
C GLN A 137 5.86 -10.58 -3.93
N GLY A 138 6.35 -9.57 -4.66
CA GLY A 138 7.55 -8.86 -4.23
C GLY A 138 7.98 -7.70 -5.11
N ALA A 139 8.96 -6.96 -4.60
CA ALA A 139 9.65 -5.87 -5.29
C ALA A 139 11.16 -6.06 -5.22
N GLY A 140 11.84 -5.97 -6.35
CA GLY A 140 13.29 -6.08 -6.42
C GLY A 140 13.97 -5.06 -5.52
N GLY A 141 14.89 -5.51 -4.68
CA GLY A 141 15.58 -4.69 -3.71
C GLY A 141 14.82 -4.45 -2.40
N VAL A 142 13.51 -4.27 -2.43
CA VAL A 142 12.69 -4.12 -1.21
C VAL A 142 12.50 -5.44 -0.50
N GLY A 143 12.05 -6.48 -1.20
CA GLY A 143 11.79 -7.81 -0.63
C GLY A 143 10.50 -8.45 -1.16
N ASN A 144 9.99 -9.43 -0.44
CA ASN A 144 8.81 -10.20 -0.85
C ASN A 144 7.88 -10.49 0.34
N THR A 145 6.71 -11.06 0.06
CA THR A 145 5.69 -11.38 1.08
C THR A 145 6.24 -12.31 2.18
N ASN A 146 7.13 -13.23 1.83
CA ASN A 146 7.74 -14.12 2.80
C ASN A 146 8.70 -13.38 3.75
N ASP A 147 9.35 -12.32 3.29
CA ASP A 147 10.15 -11.43 4.14
C ASP A 147 9.26 -10.71 5.17
N PHE A 148 8.09 -10.21 4.78
CA PHE A 148 7.12 -9.65 5.72
C PHE A 148 6.65 -10.67 6.76
N ALA A 149 6.41 -11.91 6.34
CA ALA A 149 5.94 -12.97 7.23
C ALA A 149 7.02 -13.46 8.22
N THR A 150 8.29 -13.46 7.81
CA THR A 150 9.39 -14.04 8.60
C THR A 150 10.23 -13.03 9.37
N LYS A 151 10.50 -11.86 8.76
CA LYS A 151 11.28 -10.78 9.37
C LYS A 151 10.39 -9.74 10.08
N GLY A 152 9.14 -9.63 9.65
CA GLY A 152 8.23 -8.56 10.06
C GLY A 152 8.61 -7.20 9.48
N SER A 153 7.77 -6.21 9.74
CA SER A 153 8.03 -4.80 9.38
C SER A 153 7.34 -3.90 10.40
N LYS A 154 8.10 -2.99 10.99
CA LYS A 154 7.61 -2.07 12.03
C LYS A 154 7.22 -0.69 11.48
N ALA A 155 6.78 -0.62 10.24
CA ALA A 155 6.16 0.59 9.68
C ALA A 155 4.66 0.58 9.97
N ILE A 156 4.12 1.73 10.40
CA ILE A 156 2.68 1.89 10.63
C ILE A 156 1.96 2.07 9.29
N PHE A 157 2.39 3.03 8.49
CA PHE A 157 1.85 3.31 7.17
C PHE A 157 2.89 3.02 6.11
N THR A 158 2.48 2.28 5.10
CA THR A 158 3.38 1.88 4.02
C THR A 158 2.83 2.31 2.67
N MET A 159 3.72 2.58 1.75
CA MET A 159 3.46 2.69 0.33
C MET A 159 4.46 1.83 -0.41
N LEU A 160 3.97 0.97 -1.28
CA LEU A 160 4.80 0.12 -2.13
C LEU A 160 4.49 0.44 -3.59
N PHE A 161 5.53 0.66 -4.38
CA PHE A 161 5.39 0.94 -5.79
C PHE A 161 6.22 -0.04 -6.64
N GLY A 162 5.53 -0.72 -7.55
CA GLY A 162 6.11 -1.67 -8.48
C GLY A 162 5.03 -2.28 -9.37
N SER A 163 5.43 -3.00 -10.42
CA SER A 163 4.51 -3.65 -11.34
C SER A 163 3.76 -4.81 -10.67
N TYR A 164 2.55 -5.11 -11.13
CA TYR A 164 1.70 -6.24 -10.73
C TYR A 164 1.18 -6.24 -9.29
N PHE A 165 1.42 -5.21 -8.50
CA PHE A 165 0.89 -5.14 -7.13
C PHE A 165 -0.63 -5.05 -7.12
N GLY A 166 -1.22 -4.45 -8.17
CA GLY A 166 -2.66 -4.38 -8.37
C GLY A 166 -3.35 -5.73 -8.61
N ASP A 167 -2.61 -6.79 -8.92
CA ASP A 167 -3.12 -8.16 -9.01
C ASP A 167 -3.36 -8.76 -7.61
N TRP A 168 -4.03 -7.98 -6.77
CA TRP A 168 -4.15 -8.19 -5.33
C TRP A 168 -4.96 -9.44 -4.94
N ASN A 169 -5.67 -10.07 -5.86
CA ASN A 169 -6.36 -11.34 -5.68
C ASN A 169 -5.44 -12.58 -5.77
N THR A 170 -4.17 -12.40 -6.13
CA THR A 170 -3.19 -13.49 -6.17
C THR A 170 -2.82 -13.97 -4.76
N THR A 171 -2.44 -15.24 -4.66
CA THR A 171 -1.96 -15.81 -3.38
C THR A 171 -0.72 -15.07 -2.90
N ASN A 172 -0.70 -14.71 -1.62
CA ASN A 172 0.42 -13.99 -0.99
C ASN A 172 0.79 -12.68 -1.70
N ASN A 173 -0.22 -11.93 -2.18
CA ASN A 173 0.01 -10.66 -2.86
C ASN A 173 0.80 -9.69 -1.98
N PHE A 174 1.81 -9.06 -2.58
CA PHE A 174 2.77 -8.21 -1.89
C PHE A 174 2.13 -6.95 -1.28
N LEU A 175 1.15 -6.35 -1.95
CA LEU A 175 0.46 -5.15 -1.44
C LEU A 175 -0.33 -5.41 -0.14
N ARG A 176 -0.76 -6.65 0.07
CA ARG A 176 -1.48 -7.05 1.29
C ARG A 176 -0.56 -7.46 2.44
N ALA A 177 0.71 -7.78 2.13
CA ALA A 177 1.65 -8.30 3.12
C ALA A 177 1.91 -7.35 4.30
N PRO A 178 2.10 -6.03 4.13
CA PRO A 178 2.24 -5.10 5.25
C PRO A 178 1.07 -5.15 6.24
N LEU A 179 -0.16 -5.28 5.72
CA LEU A 179 -1.36 -5.35 6.55
C LEU A 179 -1.42 -6.60 7.43
N ALA A 180 -0.77 -7.68 7.01
CA ALA A 180 -0.70 -8.94 7.76
C ALA A 180 0.40 -8.96 8.83
N THR A 181 1.28 -7.93 8.89
CA THR A 181 2.30 -7.78 9.94
C THR A 181 1.69 -7.24 11.25
N GLU A 182 2.49 -7.18 12.31
CA GLU A 182 2.04 -6.67 13.61
C GLU A 182 1.88 -5.14 13.66
N TYR A 183 2.47 -4.39 12.72
CA TYR A 183 2.48 -2.93 12.73
C TYR A 183 1.66 -2.30 11.60
N GLY A 184 1.71 -2.83 10.40
CA GLY A 184 1.18 -2.19 9.20
C GLY A 184 -0.32 -1.98 9.21
N LEU A 185 -0.77 -0.74 9.06
CA LEU A 185 -2.18 -0.33 9.01
C LEU A 185 -2.63 0.07 7.62
N SER A 186 -1.71 0.42 6.73
CA SER A 186 -2.01 0.71 5.32
C SER A 186 -0.92 0.21 4.38
N CYS A 187 -1.30 0.03 3.13
CA CYS A 187 -0.40 -0.09 2.00
C CYS A 187 -1.08 0.43 0.72
#